data_b759fb4ae8d096b47a894290ca1c7938
#
_entry.id   b759fb4ae8d096b47a894290ca1c7938
#
_cell.length_a   1.000
_cell.length_b   1.000
_cell.length_c   1.000
_cell.angle_alpha   90.00
_cell.angle_beta   90.00
_cell.angle_gamma   90.00
#
_symmetry.space_group_name_H-M   'P 1'
#
loop_
_entity.id
_entity.type
_entity.pdbx_description
1 polymer ?
#
loop_
_entity_poly.entity_id
_entity_poly.type
_entity_poly.pdbx_seq_one_letter_code
_entity_poly.pdbx_strand_id
1 'polypeptide(L)'
;MSAHLNFAIETARLRLRAWRADDFPAFAQLNADAQVMRYFPHPLTQTESDALAQMFQQFINQNGWGFWAVELKHSQEFIGFTGLHAQPECFDFSPCVEIGWRLDSKFWHQGYATEAAQACLYFAFSVLKLDEVVAFTAVQNRASEAVMKRLGM
;
A
#
# COMPACT_ATOMS: atom_id res chain seq x y z
N MET A 1 24.66 -10.31 -10.58
CA MET A 1 23.83 -10.29 -9.40
C MET A 1 23.07 -8.98 -9.31
N SER A 2 21.82 -9.06 -9.00
CA SER A 2 21.02 -7.87 -8.83
C SER A 2 21.54 -7.05 -7.65
N ALA A 3 21.73 -5.77 -7.88
CA ALA A 3 22.13 -4.85 -6.84
C ALA A 3 20.93 -4.12 -6.24
N HIS A 4 19.72 -4.60 -6.48
CA HIS A 4 18.52 -3.96 -5.93
C HIS A 4 18.52 -4.05 -4.42
N LEU A 5 18.56 -2.89 -3.78
CA LEU A 5 18.37 -2.80 -2.34
C LEU A 5 16.88 -2.93 -2.06
N ASN A 6 16.54 -3.84 -1.16
CA ASN A 6 15.17 -3.94 -0.68
C ASN A 6 14.98 -2.90 0.41
N PHE A 7 14.29 -1.83 0.08
CA PHE A 7 14.00 -0.79 1.05
C PHE A 7 12.92 -1.26 2.02
N ALA A 8 13.08 -0.86 3.26
CA ALA A 8 12.04 -0.98 4.28
C ALA A 8 11.91 0.39 4.93
N ILE A 9 10.70 0.74 5.33
CA ILE A 9 10.43 2.04 5.93
C ILE A 9 9.91 1.83 7.34
N GLU A 10 10.44 2.58 8.30
CA GLU A 10 9.90 2.60 9.65
C GLU A 10 9.38 3.98 9.98
N THR A 11 8.22 4.01 10.62
CA THR A 11 7.62 5.23 11.15
C THR A 11 7.53 5.11 12.68
N ALA A 12 6.87 6.06 13.33
CA ALA A 12 6.74 6.01 14.79
C ALA A 12 6.05 4.73 15.25
N ARG A 13 5.02 4.27 14.54
CA ARG A 13 4.19 3.14 14.97
C ARG A 13 4.21 1.95 14.01
N LEU A 14 4.74 2.11 12.80
CA LEU A 14 4.58 1.15 11.71
C LEU A 14 5.93 0.71 11.15
N ARG A 15 5.92 -0.50 10.58
CA ARG A 15 7.01 -1.00 9.75
C ARG A 15 6.42 -1.41 8.40
N LEU A 16 6.94 -0.81 7.34
CA LEU A 16 6.58 -1.15 5.95
C LEU A 16 7.71 -2.03 5.42
N ARG A 17 7.38 -3.25 5.03
CA ARG A 17 8.39 -4.26 4.76
C ARG A 17 7.96 -5.21 3.63
N ALA A 18 8.89 -6.07 3.24
CA ALA A 18 8.60 -7.14 2.30
C ALA A 18 7.54 -8.09 2.87
N TRP A 19 6.79 -8.72 1.98
CA TRP A 19 5.74 -9.67 2.35
C TRP A 19 6.35 -10.97 2.90
N ARG A 20 5.63 -11.58 3.84
CA ARG A 20 5.97 -12.88 4.42
C ARG A 20 4.82 -13.84 4.21
N ALA A 21 5.10 -15.14 4.24
CA ALA A 21 4.06 -16.16 4.11
C ALA A 21 2.93 -15.99 5.15
N ASP A 22 3.29 -15.58 6.36
CA ASP A 22 2.32 -15.37 7.45
C ASP A 22 1.36 -14.22 7.17
N ASP A 23 1.69 -13.33 6.25
CA ASP A 23 0.81 -12.19 5.92
C ASP A 23 -0.37 -12.63 5.05
N PHE A 24 -0.23 -13.70 4.30
CA PHE A 24 -1.20 -14.11 3.29
C PHE A 24 -2.58 -14.41 3.88
N PRO A 25 -2.72 -15.18 4.96
CA PRO A 25 -4.03 -15.41 5.58
C PRO A 25 -4.69 -14.11 6.07
N ALA A 26 -3.92 -13.23 6.71
CA ALA A 26 -4.45 -11.96 7.21
C ALA A 26 -4.87 -11.05 6.05
N PHE A 27 -4.10 -11.03 4.97
CA PHE A 27 -4.44 -10.25 3.78
C PHE A 27 -5.71 -10.80 3.13
N ALA A 28 -5.87 -12.12 3.06
CA ALA A 28 -7.08 -12.73 2.53
C ALA A 28 -8.32 -12.35 3.35
N GLN A 29 -8.18 -12.27 4.68
CA GLN A 29 -9.28 -11.86 5.54
C GLN A 29 -9.72 -10.43 5.24
N LEU A 30 -8.79 -9.49 5.14
CA LEU A 30 -9.20 -8.11 4.87
C LEU A 30 -9.74 -7.93 3.46
N ASN A 31 -9.24 -8.67 2.50
CA ASN A 31 -9.72 -8.59 1.11
C ASN A 31 -11.07 -9.29 0.92
N ALA A 32 -11.48 -10.15 1.84
CA ALA A 32 -12.80 -10.76 1.86
C ALA A 32 -13.83 -9.91 2.62
N ASP A 33 -13.39 -8.91 3.36
CA ASP A 33 -14.26 -8.05 4.15
C ASP A 33 -14.97 -7.06 3.22
N ALA A 34 -16.31 -7.14 3.19
CA ALA A 34 -17.14 -6.30 2.34
C ALA A 34 -16.94 -4.81 2.66
N GLN A 35 -16.66 -4.45 3.90
CA GLN A 35 -16.44 -3.08 4.29
C GLN A 35 -15.12 -2.55 3.73
N VAL A 36 -14.06 -3.34 3.79
CA VAL A 36 -12.75 -2.97 3.22
C VAL A 36 -12.86 -2.85 1.70
N MET A 37 -13.54 -3.79 1.07
CA MET A 37 -13.64 -3.87 -0.39
C MET A 37 -14.87 -3.15 -0.97
N ARG A 38 -15.49 -2.30 -0.19
CA ARG A 38 -16.77 -1.64 -0.48
C ARG A 38 -16.78 -0.90 -1.82
N TYR A 39 -15.67 -0.28 -2.20
CA TYR A 39 -15.58 0.52 -3.42
C TYR A 39 -14.88 -0.21 -4.56
N PHE A 40 -14.67 -1.52 -4.42
CA PHE A 40 -14.13 -2.38 -5.47
C PHE A 40 -15.26 -3.23 -6.05
N PRO A 41 -15.07 -3.80 -7.24
CA PRO A 41 -16.15 -4.58 -7.88
C PRO A 41 -16.68 -5.73 -7.02
N HIS A 42 -15.82 -6.39 -6.27
CA HIS A 42 -16.18 -7.49 -5.36
C HIS A 42 -15.04 -7.75 -4.37
N PRO A 43 -15.33 -8.39 -3.22
CA PRO A 43 -14.27 -8.90 -2.38
C PRO A 43 -13.44 -9.96 -3.10
N LEU A 44 -12.23 -10.18 -2.65
CA LEU A 44 -11.33 -11.15 -3.28
C LEU A 44 -11.46 -12.51 -2.61
N THR A 45 -11.33 -13.57 -3.41
CA THR A 45 -11.14 -14.92 -2.89
C THR A 45 -9.73 -15.03 -2.32
N GLN A 46 -9.48 -16.09 -1.54
CA GLN A 46 -8.13 -16.35 -1.02
C GLN A 46 -7.11 -16.48 -2.16
N THR A 47 -7.46 -17.21 -3.22
CA THR A 47 -6.58 -17.37 -4.38
C THR A 47 -6.24 -16.04 -5.01
N GLU A 48 -7.24 -15.16 -5.20
CA GLU A 48 -7.03 -13.84 -5.75
C GLU A 48 -6.17 -12.98 -4.83
N SER A 49 -6.43 -13.04 -3.53
CA SER A 49 -5.66 -12.29 -2.53
C SER A 49 -4.20 -12.72 -2.51
N ASP A 50 -3.96 -14.03 -2.49
CA ASP A 50 -2.59 -14.57 -2.49
C ASP A 50 -1.85 -14.17 -3.76
N ALA A 51 -2.51 -14.22 -4.91
CA ALA A 51 -1.90 -13.82 -6.18
C ALA A 51 -1.53 -12.33 -6.17
N LEU A 52 -2.38 -11.49 -5.57
CA LEU A 52 -2.11 -10.07 -5.45
C LEU A 52 -0.88 -9.80 -4.57
N ALA A 53 -0.79 -10.49 -3.43
CA ALA A 53 0.37 -10.36 -2.54
C ALA A 53 1.66 -10.80 -3.23
N GLN A 54 1.60 -11.88 -3.98
CA GLN A 54 2.74 -12.37 -4.75
C GLN A 54 3.17 -11.35 -5.81
N MET A 55 2.22 -10.74 -6.50
CA MET A 55 2.48 -9.70 -7.48
C MET A 55 3.16 -8.48 -6.84
N PHE A 56 2.68 -8.06 -5.68
CA PHE A 56 3.29 -6.95 -4.95
C PHE A 56 4.72 -7.28 -4.54
N GLN A 57 4.96 -8.48 -4.02
CA GLN A 57 6.29 -8.90 -3.62
C GLN A 57 7.24 -9.00 -4.82
N GLN A 58 6.72 -9.49 -5.95
CA GLN A 58 7.52 -9.61 -7.16
C GLN A 58 7.97 -8.23 -7.67
N PHE A 59 7.08 -7.25 -7.61
CA PHE A 59 7.43 -5.88 -7.97
C PHE A 59 8.51 -5.32 -7.03
N ILE A 60 8.42 -5.59 -5.74
CA ILE A 60 9.44 -5.18 -4.77
C ILE A 60 10.78 -5.85 -5.10
N ASN A 61 10.76 -7.15 -5.43
CA ASN A 61 11.99 -7.88 -5.79
C ASN A 61 12.68 -7.27 -7.00
N GLN A 62 11.90 -6.80 -7.97
CA GLN A 62 12.43 -6.22 -9.21
C GLN A 62 12.92 -4.79 -9.02
N ASN A 63 12.26 -4.01 -8.17
CA ASN A 63 12.48 -2.57 -8.07
C ASN A 63 13.10 -2.12 -6.75
N GLY A 64 13.06 -2.94 -5.72
CA GLY A 64 13.51 -2.58 -4.39
C GLY A 64 12.47 -1.84 -3.55
N TRP A 65 11.34 -1.51 -4.13
CA TRP A 65 10.23 -0.78 -3.50
C TRP A 65 8.93 -1.19 -4.17
N GLY A 66 7.80 -0.86 -3.55
CA GLY A 66 6.49 -1.20 -4.10
C GLY A 66 5.40 -1.05 -3.06
N PHE A 67 4.35 -1.85 -3.17
CA PHE A 67 3.33 -1.95 -2.14
C PHE A 67 3.82 -2.90 -1.04
N TRP A 68 4.22 -2.33 0.08
CA TRP A 68 4.76 -3.07 1.21
C TRP A 68 3.66 -3.59 2.13
N ALA A 69 3.93 -4.72 2.79
CA ALA A 69 3.14 -5.15 3.93
C ALA A 69 3.39 -4.19 5.09
N VAL A 70 2.33 -3.83 5.81
CA VAL A 70 2.40 -2.92 6.94
C VAL A 70 2.15 -3.70 8.22
N GLU A 71 3.04 -3.53 9.19
CA GLU A 71 2.85 -4.12 10.52
C GLU A 71 2.98 -3.06 11.61
N LEU A 72 2.26 -3.29 12.70
CA LEU A 72 2.40 -2.48 13.90
C LEU A 72 3.70 -2.85 14.61
N LYS A 73 4.51 -1.87 14.97
CA LYS A 73 5.80 -2.13 15.63
C LYS A 73 5.64 -2.80 16.98
N HIS A 74 4.65 -2.38 17.76
CA HIS A 74 4.51 -2.86 19.14
C HIS A 74 3.98 -4.29 19.23
N SER A 75 3.19 -4.74 18.28
CA SER A 75 2.57 -6.08 18.30
C SER A 75 3.05 -7.00 17.19
N GLN A 76 3.72 -6.43 16.17
CA GLN A 76 4.14 -7.15 14.97
C GLN A 76 2.94 -7.70 14.17
N GLU A 77 1.76 -7.13 14.38
CA GLU A 77 0.54 -7.54 13.70
C GLU A 77 0.48 -6.93 12.30
N PHE A 78 0.17 -7.75 11.30
CA PHE A 78 -0.06 -7.30 9.92
C PHE A 78 -1.40 -6.57 9.87
N ILE A 79 -1.42 -5.36 9.26
CA ILE A 79 -2.65 -4.57 9.22
C ILE A 79 -3.08 -4.18 7.80
N GLY A 80 -2.28 -4.46 6.79
CA GLY A 80 -2.63 -4.14 5.41
C GLY A 80 -1.42 -3.85 4.55
N PHE A 81 -1.62 -3.04 3.50
CA PHE A 81 -0.51 -2.63 2.66
C PHE A 81 -0.55 -1.14 2.38
N THR A 82 0.59 -0.58 2.04
CA THR A 82 0.72 0.75 1.49
C THR A 82 2.04 0.84 0.72
N GLY A 83 2.13 1.79 -0.18
CA GLY A 83 3.36 1.99 -0.93
C GLY A 83 3.13 2.69 -2.24
N LEU A 84 4.06 2.43 -3.14
CA LEU A 84 4.12 3.04 -4.46
C LEU A 84 4.11 1.95 -5.52
N HIS A 85 3.51 2.25 -6.65
CA HIS A 85 3.46 1.30 -7.78
C HIS A 85 3.55 2.06 -9.09
N ALA A 86 4.37 1.58 -10.00
CA ALA A 86 4.49 2.17 -11.31
C ALA A 86 3.34 1.71 -12.20
N GLN A 87 2.67 2.66 -12.85
CA GLN A 87 1.58 2.42 -13.78
C GLN A 87 2.01 2.93 -15.16
N PRO A 88 2.51 2.05 -16.02
CA PRO A 88 3.05 2.49 -17.32
C PRO A 88 1.98 3.03 -18.26
N GLU A 89 0.73 2.52 -18.15
CA GLU A 89 -0.36 2.92 -19.03
C GLU A 89 -1.64 2.99 -18.24
N CYS A 90 -1.99 4.13 -17.66
CA CYS A 90 -3.17 4.22 -16.83
C CYS A 90 -3.85 5.54 -16.99
N PHE A 91 -4.29 6.18 -17.76
CA PHE A 91 -4.94 7.47 -17.87
C PHE A 91 -4.11 8.46 -18.69
N ASP A 92 -4.63 9.65 -18.82
CA ASP A 92 -4.02 10.70 -19.64
C ASP A 92 -2.66 11.16 -19.13
N PHE A 93 -2.38 10.93 -17.85
CA PHE A 93 -1.10 11.32 -17.25
C PHE A 93 -0.14 10.14 -17.06
N SER A 94 -0.37 9.05 -17.77
CA SER A 94 0.57 7.90 -17.77
C SER A 94 1.80 8.18 -18.62
N PRO A 95 2.97 7.62 -18.30
CA PRO A 95 3.19 6.74 -17.15
C PRO A 95 3.18 7.53 -15.85
N CYS A 96 2.82 6.87 -14.76
CA CYS A 96 2.78 7.52 -13.45
C CYS A 96 3.22 6.56 -12.36
N VAL A 97 3.59 7.12 -11.20
CA VAL A 97 3.76 6.34 -9.97
C VAL A 97 2.59 6.67 -9.06
N GLU A 98 1.89 5.65 -8.65
CA GLU A 98 0.71 5.75 -7.80
C GLU A 98 1.08 5.43 -6.36
N ILE A 99 0.52 6.20 -5.41
CA ILE A 99 0.52 5.84 -4.00
C ILE A 99 -0.80 5.17 -3.68
N GLY A 100 -0.77 4.10 -2.88
CA GLY A 100 -1.98 3.38 -2.51
C GLY A 100 -1.90 2.87 -1.08
N TRP A 101 -3.06 2.57 -0.53
CA TRP A 101 -3.18 1.98 0.81
C TRP A 101 -4.46 1.17 0.92
N ARG A 102 -4.40 0.11 1.73
CA ARG A 102 -5.56 -0.70 2.11
C ARG A 102 -5.28 -1.30 3.47
N LEU A 103 -6.10 -0.98 4.46
CA LEU A 103 -5.95 -1.47 5.81
C LEU A 103 -7.17 -2.27 6.25
N ASP A 104 -6.96 -3.25 7.11
CA ASP A 104 -8.04 -3.95 7.80
C ASP A 104 -8.88 -2.92 8.56
N SER A 105 -10.22 -3.04 8.47
CA SER A 105 -11.15 -2.05 9.00
C SER A 105 -11.01 -1.82 10.51
N LYS A 106 -10.57 -2.82 11.25
CA LYS A 106 -10.39 -2.67 12.71
C LYS A 106 -9.24 -1.73 13.08
N PHE A 107 -8.41 -1.33 12.10
CA PHE A 107 -7.33 -0.37 12.32
C PHE A 107 -7.63 1.00 11.73
N TRP A 108 -8.81 1.22 11.22
CA TRP A 108 -9.22 2.50 10.67
C TRP A 108 -9.38 3.56 11.77
N HIS A 109 -9.38 4.83 11.36
CA HIS A 109 -9.61 5.99 12.26
C HIS A 109 -8.57 6.16 13.36
N GLN A 110 -7.36 5.63 13.14
CA GLN A 110 -6.25 5.76 14.09
C GLN A 110 -5.05 6.50 13.50
N GLY A 111 -5.17 6.99 12.26
CA GLY A 111 -4.11 7.74 11.59
C GLY A 111 -3.05 6.89 10.93
N TYR A 112 -3.20 5.57 10.90
CA TYR A 112 -2.18 4.69 10.32
C TYR A 112 -2.02 4.89 8.83
N ALA A 113 -3.10 5.02 8.07
CA ALA A 113 -3.02 5.22 6.63
C ALA A 113 -2.27 6.52 6.29
N THR A 114 -2.57 7.59 7.00
CA THR A 114 -1.90 8.88 6.81
C THR A 114 -0.42 8.79 7.16
N GLU A 115 -0.10 8.16 8.31
CA GLU A 115 1.28 7.99 8.74
C GLU A 115 2.09 7.19 7.72
N ALA A 116 1.54 6.08 7.25
CA ALA A 116 2.20 5.23 6.26
C ALA A 116 2.37 5.95 4.93
N ALA A 117 1.31 6.62 4.46
CA ALA A 117 1.34 7.30 3.18
C ALA A 117 2.30 8.49 3.18
N GLN A 118 2.40 9.24 4.28
CA GLN A 118 3.38 10.31 4.40
C GLN A 118 4.80 9.78 4.27
N ALA A 119 5.10 8.65 4.89
CA ALA A 119 6.40 8.01 4.77
C ALA A 119 6.70 7.58 3.34
N CYS A 120 5.68 7.07 2.63
CA CYS A 120 5.82 6.69 1.22
C CYS A 120 6.08 7.90 0.32
N LEU A 121 5.41 9.02 0.56
CA LEU A 121 5.66 10.25 -0.19
C LEU A 121 7.07 10.76 0.05
N TYR A 122 7.52 10.77 1.29
CA TYR A 122 8.89 11.16 1.60
C TYR A 122 9.88 10.27 0.86
N PHE A 123 9.67 8.96 0.85
CA PHE A 123 10.50 8.02 0.12
C PHE A 123 10.50 8.33 -1.37
N ALA A 124 9.31 8.58 -1.94
CA ALA A 124 9.17 8.85 -3.37
C ALA A 124 9.98 10.09 -3.80
N PHE A 125 9.88 11.18 -3.04
CA PHE A 125 10.54 12.42 -3.42
C PHE A 125 12.00 12.47 -2.99
N SER A 126 12.35 11.88 -1.85
CA SER A 126 13.70 11.97 -1.29
C SER A 126 14.63 10.87 -1.77
N VAL A 127 14.13 9.64 -1.90
CA VAL A 127 14.94 8.48 -2.28
C VAL A 127 14.83 8.20 -3.78
N LEU A 128 13.62 8.12 -4.30
CA LEU A 128 13.39 7.84 -5.72
C LEU A 128 13.53 9.09 -6.59
N LYS A 129 13.54 10.28 -5.99
CA LYS A 129 13.70 11.56 -6.70
C LYS A 129 12.61 11.78 -7.75
N LEU A 130 11.38 11.34 -7.46
CA LEU A 130 10.26 11.54 -8.37
C LEU A 130 9.80 13.00 -8.34
N ASP A 131 9.30 13.47 -9.47
CA ASP A 131 8.72 14.81 -9.59
C ASP A 131 7.25 14.82 -9.17
N GLU A 132 6.57 13.67 -9.33
CA GLU A 132 5.13 13.61 -9.16
C GLU A 132 4.70 12.22 -8.68
N VAL A 133 3.71 12.20 -7.81
CA VAL A 133 3.05 10.98 -7.34
C VAL A 133 1.55 11.23 -7.40
N VAL A 134 0.79 10.25 -7.88
CA VAL A 134 -0.66 10.36 -7.99
C VAL A 134 -1.35 9.36 -7.07
N ALA A 135 -2.59 9.64 -6.70
CA ALA A 135 -3.41 8.73 -5.92
C ALA A 135 -4.78 8.62 -6.57
N PHE A 136 -5.33 7.42 -6.54
CA PHE A 136 -6.64 7.15 -7.12
C PHE A 136 -7.59 6.62 -6.05
N THR A 137 -8.85 7.06 -6.11
CA THR A 137 -9.88 6.51 -5.24
C THR A 137 -11.23 6.66 -5.92
N ALA A 138 -12.19 5.82 -5.53
CA ALA A 138 -13.58 6.00 -5.95
C ALA A 138 -14.14 7.29 -5.36
N VAL A 139 -14.98 7.98 -6.11
CA VAL A 139 -15.58 9.26 -5.67
C VAL A 139 -16.30 9.10 -4.33
N GLN A 140 -16.92 7.95 -4.10
CA GLN A 140 -17.66 7.67 -2.87
C GLN A 140 -16.77 7.33 -1.68
N ASN A 141 -15.48 7.06 -1.91
CA ASN A 141 -14.57 6.65 -0.84
C ASN A 141 -14.04 7.85 -0.07
N ARG A 142 -14.86 8.34 0.87
CA ARG A 142 -14.57 9.55 1.65
C ARG A 142 -13.37 9.36 2.58
N ALA A 143 -13.17 8.15 3.11
CA ALA A 143 -12.04 7.88 4.01
C ALA A 143 -10.71 8.04 3.27
N SER A 144 -10.57 7.47 2.08
CA SER A 144 -9.36 7.64 1.27
C SER A 144 -9.18 9.07 0.79
N GLU A 145 -10.27 9.73 0.42
CA GLU A 145 -10.22 11.14 0.04
C GLU A 145 -9.69 12.00 1.20
N ALA A 146 -10.14 11.71 2.44
CA ALA A 146 -9.67 12.43 3.62
C ALA A 146 -8.16 12.24 3.83
N VAL A 147 -7.65 11.02 3.62
CA VAL A 147 -6.21 10.77 3.69
C VAL A 147 -5.48 11.57 2.62
N MET A 148 -5.98 11.56 1.39
CA MET A 148 -5.38 12.33 0.29
C MET A 148 -5.30 13.82 0.66
N LYS A 149 -6.36 14.39 1.22
CA LYS A 149 -6.37 15.79 1.63
C LYS A 149 -5.36 16.09 2.73
N ARG A 150 -5.22 15.20 3.72
CA ARG A 150 -4.22 15.36 4.78
C ARG A 150 -2.80 15.34 4.24
N LEU A 151 -2.58 14.63 3.13
CA LEU A 151 -1.28 14.57 2.46
C LEU A 151 -1.03 15.76 1.55
N GLY A 152 -2.01 16.63 1.34
CA GLY A 152 -1.91 17.78 0.45
C GLY A 152 -2.12 17.43 -1.02
N MET A 153 -2.81 16.37 -1.29
CA MET A 153 -3.06 15.89 -2.66
C MET A 153 -4.39 16.35 -3.22
#